data_d67cac6ecd89909d0f7bd858b3ea8f7e
#
_entry.id   d67cac6ecd89909d0f7bd858b3ea8f7e
#
_cell.length_a   1.000
_cell.length_b   1.000
_cell.length_c   1.000
_cell.angle_alpha   90.00
_cell.angle_beta   90.00
_cell.angle_gamma   90.00
#
_symmetry.space_group_name_H-M   'P 1'
#
loop_
_entity.id
_entity.type
_entity.pdbx_description
1 polymer ?
#
loop_
_entity_poly.entity_id
_entity_poly.type
_entity_poly.pdbx_seq_one_letter_code
_entity_poly.pdbx_strand_id
1 'polypeptide(L)'
;MLCIGVYLLTKNEETIKENTKITGIYNESELFSSRDLKQTADTSSAVSYTVKSDEDITITTEGVYVITGTASNSTIYVEAASDDKVQIVLNGVSITNTNFPCIYVKSGDKVFITTSDDSSLSVTDTFIKDGSTKTDGVIFSRSDITLNGTAALTINSTDNGVVSKDDLKVTGGTYNITATSKGLQANDSFAMSDGEVNIKSADDGIHTENSDDDKLGYVYIGGGRINIDVVDDGIHAVSVVQVDDGEINITAGEGIEGTYIQINGGSINIDATYDGINAANKSESYNALFEINNGTLTIKVDEGDTDAIDSNGDITINGGTIDITASLPFDYVGEATLNGGKIIINGNEVSEIPASTK
;
A
#
# COMPACT_ATOMS: atom_id res chain seq x y z
N MET A 1 57.36 43.69 -35.25
CA MET A 1 56.06 43.88 -34.57
C MET A 1 55.32 42.59 -34.73
N LEU A 2 55.33 41.71 -33.68
CA LEU A 2 54.83 40.36 -33.73
C LEU A 2 53.37 40.43 -33.20
N CYS A 3 52.39 40.02 -34.02
CA CYS A 3 51.03 39.85 -33.57
C CYS A 3 50.89 38.39 -33.10
N ILE A 4 50.70 38.21 -31.80
CA ILE A 4 50.34 36.93 -31.21
C ILE A 4 48.81 36.81 -31.23
N GLY A 5 48.31 35.88 -32.07
CA GLY A 5 46.88 35.53 -32.06
C GLY A 5 46.59 34.61 -30.91
N VAL A 6 45.72 35.04 -30.01
CA VAL A 6 45.18 34.19 -28.94
C VAL A 6 43.99 33.44 -29.52
N TYR A 7 44.12 32.11 -29.66
CA TYR A 7 43.00 31.22 -29.94
C TYR A 7 42.25 30.93 -28.63
N LEU A 8 41.09 31.49 -28.48
CA LEU A 8 40.14 31.13 -27.43
C LEU A 8 39.46 29.81 -27.83
N LEU A 9 39.88 28.73 -27.23
CA LEU A 9 39.11 27.46 -27.21
C LEU A 9 37.92 27.65 -26.29
N THR A 10 36.75 27.87 -26.84
CA THR A 10 35.49 27.71 -26.11
C THR A 10 35.29 26.21 -25.87
N LYS A 11 35.55 25.74 -24.65
CA LYS A 11 35.01 24.50 -24.15
C LYS A 11 33.50 24.67 -24.07
N ASN A 12 32.76 23.94 -24.89
CA ASN A 12 31.38 23.62 -24.60
C ASN A 12 31.41 22.74 -23.35
N GLU A 13 31.06 23.31 -22.20
CA GLU A 13 30.58 22.52 -21.06
C GLU A 13 29.17 22.08 -21.43
N GLU A 14 29.05 20.89 -22.02
CA GLU A 14 27.81 20.14 -21.93
C GLU A 14 27.59 19.89 -20.43
N THR A 15 26.69 20.62 -19.85
CA THR A 15 26.11 20.32 -18.54
C THR A 15 25.37 19.00 -18.73
N ILE A 16 26.06 17.90 -18.41
CA ILE A 16 25.38 16.63 -18.13
C ILE A 16 24.50 16.95 -16.93
N LYS A 17 23.23 17.18 -17.17
CA LYS A 17 22.23 17.04 -16.11
C LYS A 17 22.28 15.57 -15.74
N GLU A 18 23.01 15.23 -14.69
CA GLU A 18 22.75 13.99 -13.97
C GLU A 18 21.28 14.06 -13.55
N ASN A 19 20.49 13.28 -14.24
CA ASN A 19 19.13 12.99 -13.86
C ASN A 19 19.25 12.04 -12.65
N THR A 20 19.59 12.60 -11.48
CA THR A 20 19.63 11.85 -10.22
C THR A 20 18.19 11.52 -9.89
N LYS A 21 17.74 10.35 -10.35
CA LYS A 21 16.49 9.76 -9.88
C LYS A 21 16.58 9.53 -8.37
N ILE A 22 15.45 9.69 -7.70
CA ILE A 22 15.35 9.51 -6.26
C ILE A 22 15.48 8.01 -5.99
N THR A 23 16.40 7.62 -5.13
CA THR A 23 16.41 6.29 -4.51
C THR A 23 15.57 6.42 -3.24
N GLY A 24 14.29 6.04 -3.33
CA GLY A 24 13.35 6.28 -2.26
C GLY A 24 13.72 5.47 -1.03
N ILE A 25 13.83 6.17 0.09
CA ILE A 25 13.88 5.58 1.43
C ILE A 25 12.89 6.38 2.25
N TYR A 26 11.83 5.71 2.69
CA TYR A 26 10.87 6.28 3.63
C TYR A 26 11.33 6.01 5.06
N ASN A 27 11.04 6.94 5.96
CA ASN A 27 11.36 6.82 7.36
C ASN A 27 10.07 6.77 8.17
N GLU A 28 9.88 5.73 8.97
CA GLU A 28 8.68 5.54 9.79
C GLU A 28 8.32 6.80 10.60
N SER A 29 9.31 7.46 11.20
CA SER A 29 9.10 8.68 12.01
C SER A 29 8.60 9.89 11.22
N GLU A 30 8.72 9.88 9.90
CA GLU A 30 8.21 10.92 9.00
C GLU A 30 6.82 10.57 8.47
N LEU A 31 6.51 9.28 8.35
CA LEU A 31 5.23 8.80 7.83
C LEU A 31 4.12 8.81 8.88
N PHE A 32 4.45 8.54 10.14
CA PHE A 32 3.45 8.42 11.20
C PHE A 32 3.62 9.48 12.29
N SER A 33 2.55 10.22 12.53
CA SER A 33 2.47 11.09 13.69
C SER A 33 2.18 10.29 14.97
N SER A 34 2.45 10.87 16.13
CA SER A 34 2.11 10.25 17.42
C SER A 34 0.59 9.99 17.59
N ARG A 35 -0.26 10.69 16.83
CA ARG A 35 -1.72 10.47 16.83
C ARG A 35 -2.08 9.27 15.95
N ASP A 36 -1.39 9.06 14.83
CA ASP A 36 -1.59 7.88 13.99
C ASP A 36 -1.31 6.58 14.77
N LEU A 37 -0.25 6.56 15.58
CA LEU A 37 0.19 5.39 16.35
C LEU A 37 -0.65 5.12 17.62
N LYS A 38 -1.61 6.00 17.94
CA LYS A 38 -2.41 5.87 19.15
C LYS A 38 -3.60 4.95 18.93
N GLN A 39 -3.61 3.78 19.57
CA GLN A 39 -4.61 2.73 19.37
C GLN A 39 -5.94 2.96 20.13
N THR A 40 -6.03 3.96 20.97
CA THR A 40 -7.24 4.28 21.74
C THR A 40 -7.57 5.75 21.66
N ALA A 41 -8.87 6.06 21.49
CA ALA A 41 -9.36 7.43 21.52
C ALA A 41 -9.58 7.93 22.96
N ASP A 42 -9.38 9.22 23.19
CA ASP A 42 -9.91 9.86 24.40
C ASP A 42 -11.39 10.18 24.19
N THR A 43 -12.25 9.39 24.82
CA THR A 43 -13.70 9.51 24.69
C THR A 43 -14.35 10.38 25.76
N SER A 44 -13.56 11.04 26.62
CA SER A 44 -14.09 11.84 27.74
C SER A 44 -15.00 13.00 27.32
N SER A 45 -14.82 13.52 26.11
CA SER A 45 -15.64 14.59 25.50
C SER A 45 -16.29 14.14 24.17
N ALA A 46 -16.34 12.84 23.91
CA ALA A 46 -16.86 12.32 22.65
C ALA A 46 -18.36 12.54 22.48
N VAL A 47 -18.77 12.82 21.27
CA VAL A 47 -20.17 12.78 20.87
C VAL A 47 -20.52 11.33 20.52
N SER A 48 -21.65 10.83 21.04
CA SER A 48 -22.07 9.45 20.79
C SER A 48 -23.25 9.40 19.84
N TYR A 49 -23.19 8.50 18.87
CA TYR A 49 -24.28 8.18 17.95
C TYR A 49 -24.58 6.68 17.98
N THR A 50 -25.84 6.36 17.77
CA THR A 50 -26.27 4.99 17.48
C THR A 50 -26.83 4.98 16.06
N VAL A 51 -26.23 4.16 15.17
CA VAL A 51 -26.73 4.02 13.80
C VAL A 51 -28.16 3.49 13.78
N LYS A 52 -28.97 3.93 12.83
CA LYS A 52 -30.32 3.50 12.60
C LYS A 52 -30.57 3.29 11.11
N SER A 53 -31.37 2.28 10.80
CA SER A 53 -31.68 1.97 9.40
C SER A 53 -32.37 3.14 8.71
N ASP A 54 -31.93 3.42 7.49
CA ASP A 54 -32.42 4.50 6.63
C ASP A 54 -32.23 5.92 7.22
N GLU A 55 -31.30 6.08 8.20
CA GLU A 55 -30.90 7.37 8.76
C GLU A 55 -29.37 7.52 8.66
N ASP A 56 -28.91 8.60 8.06
CA ASP A 56 -27.49 8.92 7.95
C ASP A 56 -26.99 9.72 9.16
N ILE A 57 -25.69 9.63 9.45
CA ILE A 57 -25.00 10.47 10.42
C ILE A 57 -24.08 11.41 9.66
N THR A 58 -24.15 12.73 9.93
CA THR A 58 -23.22 13.71 9.35
C THR A 58 -22.39 14.35 10.45
N ILE A 59 -21.08 14.22 10.32
CA ILE A 59 -20.06 14.82 11.20
C ILE A 59 -19.46 16.02 10.47
N THR A 60 -19.60 17.22 11.06
CA THR A 60 -19.22 18.48 10.40
C THR A 60 -18.15 19.27 11.14
N THR A 61 -17.62 18.77 12.25
CA THR A 61 -16.60 19.45 13.05
C THR A 61 -15.53 18.47 13.54
N GLU A 62 -14.37 19.00 13.90
CA GLU A 62 -13.35 18.20 14.57
C GLU A 62 -13.86 17.59 15.88
N GLY A 63 -13.33 16.46 16.26
CA GLY A 63 -13.68 15.81 17.51
C GLY A 63 -13.59 14.30 17.47
N VAL A 64 -14.07 13.69 18.56
CA VAL A 64 -14.16 12.23 18.73
C VAL A 64 -15.64 11.84 18.75
N TYR A 65 -15.98 10.85 17.92
CA TYR A 65 -17.36 10.41 17.71
C TYR A 65 -17.44 8.91 17.94
N VAL A 66 -18.13 8.49 18.99
CA VAL A 66 -18.34 7.07 19.29
C VAL A 66 -19.60 6.60 18.60
N ILE A 67 -19.45 5.63 17.72
CA ILE A 67 -20.55 5.05 16.93
C ILE A 67 -20.84 3.65 17.43
N THR A 68 -22.13 3.34 17.64
CA THR A 68 -22.60 2.03 18.09
C THR A 68 -23.84 1.58 17.30
N GLY A 69 -24.19 0.31 17.39
CA GLY A 69 -25.46 -0.24 16.92
C GLY A 69 -25.41 -0.95 15.57
N THR A 70 -26.60 -1.35 15.11
CA THR A 70 -26.77 -2.10 13.86
C THR A 70 -27.78 -1.39 12.98
N ALA A 71 -27.46 -1.21 11.69
CA ALA A 71 -28.32 -0.52 10.74
C ALA A 71 -28.18 -1.11 9.31
N SER A 72 -29.21 -0.84 8.51
CA SER A 72 -29.17 -1.02 7.05
C SER A 72 -29.36 0.33 6.38
N ASN A 73 -28.67 0.57 5.26
CA ASN A 73 -28.74 1.81 4.49
C ASN A 73 -28.51 3.05 5.37
N SER A 74 -27.39 3.08 6.06
CA SER A 74 -26.95 4.18 6.91
C SER A 74 -25.51 4.51 6.59
N THR A 75 -25.24 5.75 6.20
CA THR A 75 -23.90 6.23 5.89
C THR A 75 -23.42 7.20 6.98
N ILE A 76 -22.20 7.02 7.42
CA ILE A 76 -21.50 7.99 8.28
C ILE A 76 -20.74 8.94 7.36
N TYR A 77 -21.27 10.15 7.18
CA TYR A 77 -20.60 11.22 6.44
C TYR A 77 -19.67 12.02 7.32
N VAL A 78 -18.51 12.38 6.79
CA VAL A 78 -17.63 13.41 7.32
C VAL A 78 -17.57 14.55 6.32
N GLU A 79 -18.05 15.72 6.72
CA GLU A 79 -18.07 16.97 5.96
C GLU A 79 -17.49 18.08 6.84
N ALA A 80 -16.25 17.88 7.34
CA ALA A 80 -15.57 18.79 8.23
C ALA A 80 -14.73 19.83 7.45
N ALA A 81 -14.25 20.86 8.15
CA ALA A 81 -13.36 21.85 7.53
C ALA A 81 -12.02 21.19 7.11
N SER A 82 -11.33 21.79 6.14
CA SER A 82 -10.11 21.21 5.53
C SER A 82 -8.92 21.10 6.49
N ASP A 83 -9.00 21.71 7.67
CA ASP A 83 -7.99 21.64 8.75
C ASP A 83 -8.49 20.86 9.98
N ASP A 84 -9.73 20.32 9.93
CA ASP A 84 -10.32 19.54 10.99
C ASP A 84 -9.85 18.08 10.97
N LYS A 85 -9.48 17.55 12.14
CA LYS A 85 -9.20 16.13 12.36
C LYS A 85 -10.35 15.45 13.08
N VAL A 86 -10.96 14.50 12.41
CA VAL A 86 -12.11 13.74 12.95
C VAL A 86 -11.65 12.35 13.38
N GLN A 87 -12.13 11.87 14.53
CA GLN A 87 -11.91 10.50 14.98
C GLN A 87 -13.25 9.78 15.16
N ILE A 88 -13.50 8.78 14.34
CA ILE A 88 -14.63 7.87 14.41
C ILE A 88 -14.22 6.65 15.22
N VAL A 89 -14.86 6.39 16.34
CA VAL A 89 -14.63 5.20 17.17
C VAL A 89 -15.77 4.21 16.90
N LEU A 90 -15.44 3.12 16.22
CA LEU A 90 -16.36 2.02 15.97
C LEU A 90 -16.41 1.11 17.21
N ASN A 91 -17.54 1.11 17.90
CA ASN A 91 -17.75 0.37 19.13
C ASN A 91 -18.92 -0.60 18.98
N GLY A 92 -18.67 -1.74 18.37
CA GLY A 92 -19.68 -2.74 18.08
C GLY A 92 -20.67 -2.29 17.00
N VAL A 93 -20.15 -1.71 15.89
CA VAL A 93 -20.98 -1.21 14.78
C VAL A 93 -21.18 -2.30 13.74
N SER A 94 -22.42 -2.44 13.26
CA SER A 94 -22.72 -3.27 12.09
C SER A 94 -23.59 -2.47 11.10
N ILE A 95 -23.03 -2.12 9.93
CA ILE A 95 -23.77 -1.44 8.86
C ILE A 95 -23.75 -2.31 7.61
N THR A 96 -24.95 -2.50 7.03
CA THR A 96 -25.10 -3.14 5.72
C THR A 96 -25.85 -2.21 4.79
N ASN A 97 -25.14 -1.63 3.84
CA ASN A 97 -25.73 -0.78 2.81
C ASN A 97 -25.99 -1.56 1.53
N THR A 98 -26.97 -1.13 0.76
CA THR A 98 -27.27 -1.75 -0.53
C THR A 98 -26.20 -1.37 -1.55
N ASN A 99 -25.94 -0.07 -1.76
CA ASN A 99 -25.14 0.39 -2.91
C ASN A 99 -24.36 1.69 -2.66
N PHE A 100 -24.09 2.03 -1.40
CA PHE A 100 -23.40 3.25 -1.05
C PHE A 100 -22.43 3.02 0.13
N PRO A 101 -21.31 3.77 0.24
CA PRO A 101 -20.36 3.61 1.33
C PRO A 101 -20.98 3.61 2.72
N CYS A 102 -20.48 2.78 3.62
CA CYS A 102 -20.86 2.83 5.04
C CYS A 102 -20.22 4.01 5.76
N ILE A 103 -18.99 4.39 5.34
CA ILE A 103 -18.30 5.60 5.78
C ILE A 103 -17.87 6.37 4.55
N TYR A 104 -18.28 7.64 4.46
CA TYR A 104 -17.91 8.52 3.35
C TYR A 104 -17.32 9.83 3.87
N VAL A 105 -16.02 9.99 3.72
CA VAL A 105 -15.31 11.23 4.02
C VAL A 105 -15.31 12.12 2.77
N LYS A 106 -16.10 13.17 2.77
CA LYS A 106 -16.17 14.16 1.70
C LYS A 106 -15.12 15.25 1.87
N SER A 107 -14.83 15.64 3.12
CA SER A 107 -13.84 16.66 3.47
C SER A 107 -13.38 16.56 4.92
N GLY A 108 -12.18 17.04 5.17
CA GLY A 108 -11.47 17.10 6.44
C GLY A 108 -9.97 17.13 6.16
N ASP A 109 -9.13 17.37 7.16
CA ASP A 109 -7.69 17.20 7.05
C ASP A 109 -7.36 15.70 7.09
N LYS A 110 -7.77 15.04 8.17
CA LYS A 110 -7.54 13.60 8.39
C LYS A 110 -8.67 12.95 9.18
N VAL A 111 -9.03 11.72 8.82
CA VAL A 111 -10.01 10.94 9.57
C VAL A 111 -9.35 9.68 10.15
N PHE A 112 -9.45 9.54 11.47
CA PHE A 112 -9.06 8.33 12.19
C PHE A 112 -10.28 7.43 12.35
N ILE A 113 -10.19 6.18 11.93
CA ILE A 113 -11.19 5.15 12.13
C ILE A 113 -10.63 4.15 13.13
N THR A 114 -11.08 4.27 14.39
CA THR A 114 -10.55 3.51 15.52
C THR A 114 -11.50 2.39 15.90
N THR A 115 -11.09 1.15 15.82
CA THR A 115 -11.88 -0.01 16.26
C THR A 115 -11.69 -0.24 17.75
N SER A 116 -12.74 -0.03 18.56
CA SER A 116 -12.72 -0.28 20.01
C SER A 116 -13.48 -1.54 20.41
N ASP A 117 -14.37 -2.04 19.55
CA ASP A 117 -15.05 -3.33 19.66
C ASP A 117 -15.32 -3.85 18.23
N ASP A 118 -15.44 -5.17 18.09
CA ASP A 118 -15.60 -5.83 16.80
C ASP A 118 -16.76 -5.24 16.01
N SER A 119 -16.48 -4.85 14.79
CA SER A 119 -17.40 -4.11 13.94
C SER A 119 -17.45 -4.69 12.52
N SER A 120 -18.53 -4.42 11.80
CA SER A 120 -18.68 -4.89 10.42
C SER A 120 -19.33 -3.84 9.53
N LEU A 121 -18.77 -3.67 8.32
CA LEU A 121 -19.26 -2.77 7.30
C LEU A 121 -19.41 -3.54 5.99
N SER A 122 -20.58 -3.46 5.35
CA SER A 122 -20.83 -4.22 4.12
C SER A 122 -21.62 -3.42 3.10
N VAL A 123 -21.31 -3.60 1.82
CA VAL A 123 -22.13 -3.14 0.68
C VAL A 123 -22.45 -4.35 -0.19
N THR A 124 -23.72 -4.52 -0.56
CA THR A 124 -24.24 -5.78 -1.10
C THR A 124 -24.62 -5.74 -2.59
N ASP A 125 -24.65 -4.56 -3.21
CA ASP A 125 -24.96 -4.37 -4.62
C ASP A 125 -24.02 -3.32 -5.24
N THR A 126 -24.14 -3.07 -6.53
CA THR A 126 -23.29 -2.16 -7.30
C THR A 126 -23.36 -0.73 -6.75
N PHE A 127 -22.20 -0.17 -6.48
CA PHE A 127 -22.08 1.20 -5.96
C PHE A 127 -22.67 2.24 -6.91
N ILE A 128 -23.38 3.22 -6.35
CA ILE A 128 -23.85 4.40 -7.07
C ILE A 128 -22.89 5.57 -6.82
N LYS A 129 -22.82 6.49 -7.78
CA LYS A 129 -21.97 7.69 -7.70
C LYS A 129 -22.64 8.77 -6.84
N ASP A 130 -21.80 9.58 -6.16
CA ASP A 130 -22.22 10.87 -5.62
C ASP A 130 -21.85 12.00 -6.60
N GLY A 131 -22.82 12.44 -7.37
CA GLY A 131 -22.57 13.38 -8.48
C GLY A 131 -21.58 12.81 -9.50
N SER A 132 -20.42 13.45 -9.65
CA SER A 132 -19.31 12.97 -10.51
C SER A 132 -18.35 12.03 -9.79
N THR A 133 -18.42 11.93 -8.47
CA THR A 133 -17.53 11.10 -7.64
C THR A 133 -17.92 9.63 -7.74
N LYS A 134 -16.99 8.78 -8.20
CA LYS A 134 -17.13 7.34 -8.14
C LYS A 134 -16.85 6.89 -6.70
N THR A 135 -17.90 6.60 -5.95
CA THR A 135 -17.85 6.14 -4.55
C THR A 135 -17.88 4.62 -4.52
N ASP A 136 -16.75 3.99 -4.73
CA ASP A 136 -16.59 2.56 -5.03
C ASP A 136 -15.93 1.76 -3.89
N GLY A 137 -15.96 2.26 -2.67
CA GLY A 137 -15.44 1.59 -1.47
C GLY A 137 -16.45 1.57 -0.32
N VAL A 138 -16.42 0.52 0.49
CA VAL A 138 -17.23 0.44 1.73
C VAL A 138 -16.87 1.56 2.69
N ILE A 139 -15.58 1.86 2.79
CA ILE A 139 -15.02 3.10 3.34
C ILE A 139 -14.45 3.87 2.16
N PHE A 140 -14.95 5.06 1.91
CA PHE A 140 -14.48 5.92 0.83
C PHE A 140 -14.10 7.30 1.38
N SER A 141 -12.89 7.75 1.10
CA SER A 141 -12.38 9.04 1.56
C SER A 141 -11.77 9.86 0.45
N ARG A 142 -11.94 11.18 0.55
CA ARG A 142 -11.24 12.19 -0.26
C ARG A 142 -10.13 12.90 0.52
N SER A 143 -9.85 12.43 1.74
CA SER A 143 -8.83 12.96 2.67
C SER A 143 -8.06 11.80 3.27
N ASP A 144 -6.99 12.09 3.97
CA ASP A 144 -6.21 11.11 4.71
C ASP A 144 -7.06 10.24 5.62
N ILE A 145 -6.79 8.93 5.59
CA ILE A 145 -7.38 7.96 6.54
C ILE A 145 -6.27 7.31 7.35
N THR A 146 -6.50 7.18 8.66
CA THR A 146 -5.74 6.26 9.51
C THR A 146 -6.69 5.22 10.12
N LEU A 147 -6.46 3.96 9.81
CA LEU A 147 -7.10 2.81 10.42
C LEU A 147 -6.27 2.38 11.63
N ASN A 148 -6.87 2.36 12.83
CA ASN A 148 -6.21 1.97 14.06
C ASN A 148 -7.20 1.36 15.05
N GLY A 149 -6.74 0.97 16.23
CA GLY A 149 -7.58 0.40 17.28
C GLY A 149 -7.07 -0.93 17.78
N THR A 150 -7.91 -1.63 18.56
CA THR A 150 -7.54 -2.90 19.22
C THR A 150 -8.51 -4.04 18.92
N ALA A 151 -9.54 -3.78 18.13
CA ALA A 151 -10.58 -4.74 17.78
C ALA A 151 -10.59 -5.02 16.27
N ALA A 152 -11.43 -5.96 15.84
CA ALA A 152 -11.55 -6.33 14.44
C ALA A 152 -12.58 -5.48 13.69
N LEU A 153 -12.28 -5.15 12.42
CA LEU A 153 -13.22 -4.61 11.45
C LEU A 153 -13.33 -5.57 10.27
N THR A 154 -14.54 -6.10 10.08
CA THR A 154 -14.86 -6.92 8.89
C THR A 154 -15.47 -6.04 7.82
N ILE A 155 -14.92 -6.07 6.60
CA ILE A 155 -15.38 -5.32 5.45
C ILE A 155 -15.75 -6.28 4.33
N ASN A 156 -16.98 -6.17 3.81
CA ASN A 156 -17.41 -6.92 2.63
C ASN A 156 -17.89 -5.95 1.55
N SER A 157 -17.30 -6.05 0.38
CA SER A 157 -17.54 -5.14 -0.74
C SER A 157 -17.85 -5.85 -2.04
N THR A 158 -18.76 -5.25 -2.80
CA THR A 158 -19.04 -5.60 -4.20
C THR A 158 -18.20 -4.77 -5.19
N ASP A 159 -17.25 -4.00 -4.71
CA ASP A 159 -16.20 -3.28 -5.46
C ASP A 159 -14.96 -3.22 -4.54
N ASN A 160 -14.39 -2.06 -4.24
CA ASN A 160 -13.23 -1.93 -3.37
C ASN A 160 -13.60 -1.99 -1.87
N GLY A 161 -12.71 -2.50 -1.03
CA GLY A 161 -12.91 -2.52 0.42
C GLY A 161 -12.77 -1.13 1.03
N VAL A 162 -11.57 -0.56 1.02
CA VAL A 162 -11.26 0.79 1.49
C VAL A 162 -10.60 1.59 0.38
N VAL A 163 -11.09 2.80 0.14
CA VAL A 163 -10.54 3.74 -0.85
C VAL A 163 -10.18 5.05 -0.15
N SER A 164 -8.93 5.46 -0.24
CA SER A 164 -8.49 6.83 0.04
C SER A 164 -8.05 7.51 -1.25
N LYS A 165 -8.50 8.74 -1.48
CA LYS A 165 -8.02 9.58 -2.59
C LYS A 165 -6.81 10.43 -2.18
N ASP A 166 -6.22 10.10 -1.04
CA ASP A 166 -5.04 10.67 -0.41
C ASP A 166 -4.25 9.54 0.27
N ASP A 167 -3.67 9.75 1.44
CA ASP A 167 -2.96 8.73 2.21
C ASP A 167 -3.92 7.74 2.91
N LEU A 168 -3.53 6.47 2.96
CA LEU A 168 -4.17 5.42 3.75
C LEU A 168 -3.13 4.81 4.70
N LYS A 169 -3.37 4.90 6.02
CA LYS A 169 -2.48 4.34 7.04
C LYS A 169 -3.16 3.26 7.87
N VAL A 170 -2.40 2.21 8.21
CA VAL A 170 -2.79 1.17 9.16
C VAL A 170 -1.75 1.15 10.28
N THR A 171 -2.18 1.35 11.52
CA THR A 171 -1.25 1.43 12.65
C THR A 171 -1.62 0.51 13.82
N GLY A 172 -2.64 -0.32 13.67
CA GLY A 172 -3.10 -1.32 14.64
C GLY A 172 -4.50 -1.81 14.30
N GLY A 173 -5.03 -2.73 15.09
CA GLY A 173 -6.31 -3.41 14.86
C GLY A 173 -6.19 -4.61 13.92
N THR A 174 -7.32 -5.27 13.65
CA THR A 174 -7.41 -6.40 12.70
C THR A 174 -8.45 -6.08 11.63
N TYR A 175 -8.07 -6.12 10.36
CA TYR A 175 -8.93 -5.82 9.22
C TYR A 175 -9.13 -7.05 8.36
N ASN A 176 -10.37 -7.55 8.29
CA ASN A 176 -10.74 -8.68 7.45
C ASN A 176 -11.55 -8.16 6.27
N ILE A 177 -10.94 -8.13 5.09
CA ILE A 177 -11.49 -7.48 3.90
C ILE A 177 -11.78 -8.55 2.83
N THR A 178 -13.04 -8.58 2.38
CA THR A 178 -13.44 -9.33 1.19
C THR A 178 -14.00 -8.34 0.17
N ALA A 179 -13.40 -8.29 -1.02
CA ALA A 179 -13.74 -7.35 -2.08
C ALA A 179 -13.85 -8.06 -3.43
N THR A 180 -14.66 -7.52 -4.36
CA THR A 180 -14.69 -8.03 -5.74
C THR A 180 -13.78 -7.25 -6.68
N SER A 181 -13.17 -6.18 -6.22
CA SER A 181 -12.08 -5.43 -6.84
C SER A 181 -10.92 -5.35 -5.84
N LYS A 182 -10.38 -4.18 -5.53
CA LYS A 182 -9.21 -4.01 -4.66
C LYS A 182 -9.55 -4.11 -3.18
N GLY A 183 -8.65 -4.70 -2.39
CA GLY A 183 -8.80 -4.73 -0.94
C GLY A 183 -8.65 -3.33 -0.33
N LEU A 184 -7.46 -2.76 -0.47
CA LEU A 184 -7.09 -1.41 -0.03
C LEU A 184 -6.57 -0.62 -1.23
N GLN A 185 -7.13 0.56 -1.45
CA GLN A 185 -6.70 1.46 -2.51
C GLN A 185 -6.37 2.84 -1.93
N ALA A 186 -5.22 3.38 -2.30
CA ALA A 186 -4.84 4.75 -2.00
C ALA A 186 -4.28 5.45 -3.23
N ASN A 187 -4.47 6.77 -3.32
CA ASN A 187 -3.84 7.52 -4.41
C ASN A 187 -2.39 7.86 -4.05
N ASP A 188 -2.17 8.49 -2.90
CA ASP A 188 -0.84 9.02 -2.58
C ASP A 188 0.05 7.98 -1.93
N SER A 189 -0.44 7.30 -0.90
CA SER A 189 0.31 6.23 -0.27
C SER A 189 -0.53 5.24 0.54
N PHE A 190 0.01 4.03 0.67
CA PHE A 190 -0.35 3.11 1.74
C PHE A 190 0.85 2.97 2.68
N ALA A 191 0.63 3.17 3.99
CA ALA A 191 1.66 2.97 5.00
C ALA A 191 1.14 2.15 6.18
N MET A 192 1.89 1.11 6.58
CA MET A 192 1.55 0.26 7.72
C MET A 192 2.70 0.21 8.73
N SER A 193 2.41 0.50 10.01
CA SER A 193 3.39 0.36 11.09
C SER A 193 3.13 -0.85 11.99
N ASP A 194 1.87 -1.26 12.15
CA ASP A 194 1.45 -2.40 12.98
C ASP A 194 -0.01 -2.79 12.67
N GLY A 195 -0.48 -3.89 13.24
CA GLY A 195 -1.82 -4.45 13.07
C GLY A 195 -1.84 -5.70 12.20
N GLU A 196 -3.04 -6.15 11.87
CA GLU A 196 -3.24 -7.32 11.02
C GLU A 196 -4.22 -6.99 9.89
N VAL A 197 -3.80 -7.24 8.65
CA VAL A 197 -4.60 -7.02 7.44
C VAL A 197 -4.75 -8.33 6.71
N ASN A 198 -5.98 -8.81 6.58
CA ASN A 198 -6.35 -10.02 5.86
C ASN A 198 -7.22 -9.62 4.67
N ILE A 199 -6.74 -9.84 3.45
CA ILE A 199 -7.43 -9.45 2.21
C ILE A 199 -7.73 -10.68 1.37
N LYS A 200 -8.97 -10.74 0.90
CA LYS A 200 -9.38 -11.60 -0.20
C LYS A 200 -10.09 -10.77 -1.25
N SER A 201 -9.52 -10.71 -2.46
CA SER A 201 -10.09 -9.90 -3.55
C SER A 201 -9.95 -10.58 -4.92
N ALA A 202 -10.69 -10.08 -5.89
CA ALA A 202 -10.63 -10.57 -7.27
C ALA A 202 -9.74 -9.70 -8.20
N ASP A 203 -9.16 -8.66 -7.66
CA ASP A 203 -8.19 -7.74 -8.24
C ASP A 203 -7.03 -7.62 -7.23
N ASP A 204 -6.39 -6.46 -7.06
CA ASP A 204 -5.24 -6.30 -6.17
C ASP A 204 -5.59 -6.36 -4.68
N GLY A 205 -4.61 -6.77 -3.88
CA GLY A 205 -4.70 -6.69 -2.42
C GLY A 205 -4.54 -5.27 -1.92
N ILE A 206 -3.37 -4.69 -2.12
CA ILE A 206 -3.02 -3.30 -1.81
C ILE A 206 -2.61 -2.63 -3.11
N HIS A 207 -3.29 -1.53 -3.47
CA HIS A 207 -3.04 -0.80 -4.70
C HIS A 207 -2.80 0.69 -4.43
N THR A 208 -1.68 1.22 -4.91
CA THR A 208 -1.38 2.65 -4.83
C THR A 208 -0.97 3.20 -6.19
N GLU A 209 -1.69 4.25 -6.64
CA GLU A 209 -1.42 4.91 -7.92
C GLU A 209 -1.80 6.39 -7.85
N ASN A 210 -0.85 7.27 -8.14
CA ASN A 210 -1.09 8.69 -8.31
C ASN A 210 -0.78 9.10 -9.77
N SER A 211 -1.80 9.58 -10.48
CA SER A 211 -1.67 9.98 -11.89
C SER A 211 -1.11 11.39 -12.08
N ASP A 212 -1.04 12.18 -11.01
CA ASP A 212 -0.66 13.60 -11.06
C ASP A 212 0.78 13.84 -10.58
N ASP A 213 1.29 13.00 -9.67
CA ASP A 213 2.67 13.04 -9.17
C ASP A 213 3.24 11.61 -9.09
N ASP A 214 4.16 11.28 -9.97
CA ASP A 214 4.79 9.97 -10.10
C ASP A 214 5.82 9.63 -8.98
N LYS A 215 6.01 10.54 -8.02
CA LYS A 215 6.73 10.28 -6.77
C LYS A 215 5.84 9.67 -5.70
N LEU A 216 4.53 9.89 -5.82
CA LEU A 216 3.49 9.31 -4.98
C LEU A 216 3.07 7.92 -5.51
N GLY A 217 2.03 7.35 -4.95
CA GLY A 217 1.63 5.99 -5.27
C GLY A 217 2.61 4.96 -4.71
N TYR A 218 3.08 5.15 -3.47
CA TYR A 218 4.01 4.24 -2.81
C TYR A 218 3.36 3.38 -1.72
N VAL A 219 4.01 2.26 -1.42
CA VAL A 219 3.66 1.38 -0.30
C VAL A 219 4.85 1.33 0.67
N TYR A 220 4.58 1.57 1.96
CA TYR A 220 5.53 1.40 3.07
C TYR A 220 4.98 0.43 4.11
N ILE A 221 5.78 -0.58 4.46
CA ILE A 221 5.45 -1.55 5.52
C ILE A 221 6.59 -1.56 6.53
N GLY A 222 6.34 -0.98 7.71
CA GLY A 222 7.28 -0.93 8.84
C GLY A 222 7.07 -2.04 9.85
N GLY A 223 5.96 -2.80 9.77
CA GLY A 223 5.66 -3.90 10.69
C GLY A 223 4.25 -4.44 10.53
N GLY A 224 3.83 -5.29 11.48
CA GLY A 224 2.52 -5.94 11.48
C GLY A 224 2.46 -7.22 10.65
N ARG A 225 1.25 -7.68 10.39
CA ARG A 225 0.97 -8.90 9.61
C ARG A 225 0.04 -8.60 8.45
N ILE A 226 0.40 -9.04 7.26
CA ILE A 226 -0.41 -8.92 6.05
C ILE A 226 -0.59 -10.30 5.44
N ASN A 227 -1.84 -10.70 5.22
CA ASN A 227 -2.21 -11.92 4.52
C ASN A 227 -3.10 -11.55 3.32
N ILE A 228 -2.66 -11.89 2.12
CA ILE A 228 -3.32 -11.56 0.86
C ILE A 228 -3.59 -12.83 0.06
N ASP A 229 -4.84 -13.01 -0.37
CA ASP A 229 -5.30 -14.07 -1.28
C ASP A 229 -6.12 -13.41 -2.39
N VAL A 230 -5.51 -13.16 -3.56
CA VAL A 230 -6.06 -12.32 -4.62
C VAL A 230 -5.78 -12.91 -6.01
N VAL A 231 -6.41 -12.34 -7.03
CA VAL A 231 -6.30 -12.85 -8.41
C VAL A 231 -5.25 -12.11 -9.21
N ASP A 232 -5.10 -10.79 -8.98
CA ASP A 232 -4.12 -9.95 -9.66
C ASP A 232 -2.93 -9.69 -8.72
N ASP A 233 -2.52 -8.45 -8.47
CA ASP A 233 -1.33 -8.16 -7.69
C ASP A 233 -1.58 -8.26 -6.18
N GLY A 234 -0.67 -8.93 -5.46
CA GLY A 234 -0.69 -8.89 -4.00
C GLY A 234 -0.50 -7.46 -3.49
N ILE A 235 0.57 -6.81 -3.91
CA ILE A 235 0.90 -5.40 -3.63
C ILE A 235 1.31 -4.73 -4.92
N HIS A 236 0.57 -3.70 -5.32
CA HIS A 236 0.86 -2.85 -6.47
C HIS A 236 1.17 -1.42 -6.03
N ALA A 237 2.33 -0.89 -6.41
CA ALA A 237 2.69 0.50 -6.24
C ALA A 237 3.27 1.08 -7.52
N VAL A 238 2.79 2.24 -7.94
CA VAL A 238 3.34 2.88 -9.14
C VAL A 238 4.79 3.32 -8.92
N SER A 239 5.15 3.72 -7.72
CA SER A 239 6.48 4.26 -7.43
C SER A 239 7.35 3.30 -6.60
N VAL A 240 7.21 3.27 -5.30
CA VAL A 240 8.08 2.53 -4.38
C VAL A 240 7.29 1.53 -3.55
N VAL A 241 7.80 0.32 -3.41
CA VAL A 241 7.43 -0.60 -2.33
C VAL A 241 8.61 -0.73 -1.39
N GLN A 242 8.48 -0.27 -0.15
CA GLN A 242 9.50 -0.43 0.89
C GLN A 242 8.97 -1.27 2.04
N VAL A 243 9.70 -2.34 2.37
CA VAL A 243 9.41 -3.20 3.52
C VAL A 243 10.58 -3.14 4.49
N ASP A 244 10.35 -2.55 5.67
CA ASP A 244 11.36 -2.46 6.74
C ASP A 244 11.23 -3.61 7.74
N ASP A 245 10.01 -4.09 8.01
CA ASP A 245 9.73 -5.23 8.89
C ASP A 245 8.31 -5.77 8.62
N GLY A 246 7.90 -6.82 9.33
CA GLY A 246 6.57 -7.43 9.28
C GLY A 246 6.56 -8.86 8.75
N GLU A 247 5.40 -9.49 8.85
CA GLU A 247 5.14 -10.81 8.26
C GLU A 247 4.12 -10.66 7.13
N ILE A 248 4.54 -10.93 5.90
CA ILE A 248 3.76 -10.73 4.70
C ILE A 248 3.60 -12.06 3.97
N ASN A 249 2.37 -12.51 3.79
CA ASN A 249 2.02 -13.73 3.09
C ASN A 249 1.10 -13.37 1.91
N ILE A 250 1.52 -13.70 0.70
CA ILE A 250 0.82 -13.37 -0.55
C ILE A 250 0.58 -14.63 -1.35
N THR A 251 -0.67 -14.81 -1.76
CA THR A 251 -1.08 -15.71 -2.84
C THR A 251 -1.78 -14.86 -3.89
N ALA A 252 -1.21 -14.77 -5.10
CA ALA A 252 -1.63 -13.76 -6.09
C ALA A 252 -1.34 -14.18 -7.53
N GLY A 253 -1.77 -13.35 -8.48
CA GLY A 253 -1.26 -13.35 -9.86
C GLY A 253 0.21 -12.94 -9.87
N GLU A 254 0.49 -11.68 -9.57
CA GLU A 254 1.83 -11.19 -9.25
C GLU A 254 1.97 -10.92 -7.75
N GLY A 255 3.15 -11.19 -7.19
CA GLY A 255 3.35 -11.02 -5.75
C GLY A 255 3.44 -9.56 -5.34
N ILE A 256 4.51 -8.89 -5.74
CA ILE A 256 4.77 -7.46 -5.45
C ILE A 256 5.24 -6.79 -6.73
N GLU A 257 4.50 -5.76 -7.15
CA GLU A 257 4.84 -4.90 -8.28
C GLU A 257 5.14 -3.46 -7.82
N GLY A 258 6.19 -2.86 -8.40
CA GLY A 258 6.56 -1.47 -8.15
C GLY A 258 7.69 -1.01 -9.05
N THR A 259 7.99 0.28 -9.11
CA THR A 259 9.18 0.73 -9.86
C THR A 259 10.45 0.48 -9.06
N TYR A 260 10.48 0.87 -7.79
CA TYR A 260 11.58 0.54 -6.89
C TYR A 260 11.06 -0.29 -5.72
N ILE A 261 11.50 -1.53 -5.63
CA ILE A 261 11.12 -2.46 -4.55
C ILE A 261 12.32 -2.64 -3.65
N GLN A 262 12.20 -2.21 -2.38
CA GLN A 262 13.25 -2.28 -1.37
C GLN A 262 12.79 -3.11 -0.17
N ILE A 263 13.55 -4.15 0.17
CA ILE A 263 13.32 -4.99 1.34
C ILE A 263 14.48 -4.79 2.32
N ASN A 264 14.20 -4.16 3.47
CA ASN A 264 15.16 -3.89 4.52
C ASN A 264 15.07 -4.89 5.68
N GLY A 265 13.95 -5.64 5.77
CA GLY A 265 13.71 -6.60 6.84
C GLY A 265 12.43 -7.40 6.65
N GLY A 266 11.96 -8.02 7.73
CA GLY A 266 10.73 -8.80 7.75
C GLY A 266 10.83 -10.20 7.16
N SER A 267 9.66 -10.86 7.06
CA SER A 267 9.49 -12.18 6.47
C SER A 267 8.39 -12.12 5.41
N ILE A 268 8.75 -12.31 4.15
CA ILE A 268 7.86 -12.21 3.02
C ILE A 268 7.77 -13.59 2.34
N ASN A 269 6.56 -14.10 2.20
CA ASN A 269 6.27 -15.36 1.51
C ASN A 269 5.30 -15.08 0.37
N ILE A 270 5.69 -15.46 -0.85
CA ILE A 270 4.93 -15.25 -2.08
C ILE A 270 4.70 -16.60 -2.76
N ASP A 271 3.44 -16.91 -3.06
CA ASP A 271 3.02 -18.00 -3.96
C ASP A 271 2.26 -17.34 -5.11
N ALA A 272 2.92 -17.14 -6.25
CA ALA A 272 2.40 -16.40 -7.40
C ALA A 272 2.19 -17.30 -8.62
N THR A 273 1.19 -16.97 -9.45
CA THR A 273 0.94 -17.67 -10.71
C THR A 273 1.67 -17.03 -11.89
N TYR A 274 2.10 -15.80 -11.73
CA TYR A 274 2.99 -15.04 -12.63
C TYR A 274 4.27 -14.68 -11.87
N ASP A 275 4.71 -13.43 -11.88
CA ASP A 275 5.97 -13.04 -11.28
C ASP A 275 5.87 -12.89 -9.75
N GLY A 276 6.90 -13.33 -9.04
CA GLY A 276 6.95 -13.15 -7.59
C GLY A 276 7.21 -11.70 -7.20
N ILE A 277 8.23 -11.10 -7.80
CA ILE A 277 8.61 -9.68 -7.70
C ILE A 277 8.71 -9.13 -9.11
N ASN A 278 8.07 -7.99 -9.37
CA ASN A 278 8.14 -7.27 -10.65
C ASN A 278 8.55 -5.81 -10.42
N ALA A 279 9.85 -5.51 -10.64
CA ALA A 279 10.35 -4.14 -10.61
C ALA A 279 10.20 -3.48 -11.99
N ALA A 280 9.02 -2.90 -12.26
CA ALA A 280 8.60 -2.40 -13.56
C ALA A 280 8.82 -0.89 -13.71
N ASN A 281 9.02 -0.40 -14.95
CA ASN A 281 9.17 1.03 -15.24
C ASN A 281 7.80 1.75 -15.25
N LYS A 282 7.17 1.95 -14.09
CA LYS A 282 5.87 2.63 -13.95
C LYS A 282 6.00 4.10 -13.60
N SER A 283 6.96 4.49 -12.75
CA SER A 283 7.26 5.88 -12.41
C SER A 283 8.46 6.39 -13.20
N GLU A 284 8.40 7.64 -13.65
CA GLU A 284 9.55 8.32 -14.27
C GLU A 284 10.52 8.91 -13.23
N SER A 285 10.08 9.03 -11.96
CA SER A 285 10.90 9.57 -10.86
C SER A 285 11.88 8.57 -10.28
N TYR A 286 11.64 7.27 -10.45
CA TYR A 286 12.50 6.21 -9.92
C TYR A 286 13.08 5.34 -11.04
N ASN A 287 14.22 4.70 -10.77
CA ASN A 287 14.73 3.62 -11.61
C ASN A 287 14.03 2.32 -11.22
N ALA A 288 13.73 1.47 -12.19
CA ALA A 288 13.35 0.10 -11.87
C ALA A 288 14.52 -0.58 -11.16
N LEU A 289 14.25 -1.07 -9.95
CA LEU A 289 15.25 -1.68 -9.08
C LEU A 289 14.56 -2.62 -8.09
N PHE A 290 15.05 -3.84 -8.02
CA PHE A 290 14.83 -4.71 -6.87
C PHE A 290 16.06 -4.68 -5.96
N GLU A 291 15.87 -4.30 -4.70
CA GLU A 291 16.93 -4.24 -3.69
C GLU A 291 16.51 -4.99 -2.43
N ILE A 292 17.36 -5.88 -1.94
CA ILE A 292 17.19 -6.49 -0.62
C ILE A 292 18.42 -6.27 0.23
N ASN A 293 18.22 -5.65 1.41
CA ASN A 293 19.25 -5.33 2.38
C ASN A 293 19.30 -6.33 3.54
N ASN A 294 18.14 -6.89 3.92
CA ASN A 294 18.01 -7.87 4.99
C ASN A 294 16.63 -8.56 4.92
N GLY A 295 16.32 -9.45 5.89
CA GLY A 295 15.06 -10.17 5.97
C GLY A 295 15.07 -11.52 5.28
N THR A 296 13.90 -12.10 5.14
CA THR A 296 13.69 -13.39 4.43
C THR A 296 12.62 -13.21 3.37
N LEU A 297 12.97 -13.55 2.13
CA LEU A 297 12.07 -13.55 0.99
C LEU A 297 11.98 -14.98 0.45
N THR A 298 10.81 -15.58 0.57
CA THR A 298 10.51 -16.90 0.00
C THR A 298 9.55 -16.70 -1.17
N ILE A 299 9.92 -17.17 -2.34
CA ILE A 299 9.12 -17.06 -3.56
C ILE A 299 8.91 -18.43 -4.16
N LYS A 300 7.66 -18.72 -4.47
CA LYS A 300 7.28 -19.83 -5.31
C LYS A 300 6.41 -19.29 -6.45
N VAL A 301 6.79 -19.59 -7.70
CA VAL A 301 5.98 -19.28 -8.88
C VAL A 301 5.63 -20.53 -9.64
N ASP A 302 4.54 -20.48 -10.41
CA ASP A 302 4.09 -21.59 -11.24
C ASP A 302 5.08 -21.88 -12.38
N GLU A 303 4.99 -23.08 -12.96
CA GLU A 303 5.78 -23.42 -14.16
C GLU A 303 5.29 -22.63 -15.37
N GLY A 304 6.20 -22.02 -16.12
CA GLY A 304 5.87 -21.26 -17.33
C GLY A 304 6.95 -20.24 -17.67
N ASP A 305 6.55 -19.20 -18.38
CA ASP A 305 7.32 -17.98 -18.66
C ASP A 305 7.05 -16.96 -17.56
N THR A 306 7.39 -17.34 -16.32
CA THR A 306 7.12 -16.61 -15.08
C THR A 306 8.41 -16.54 -14.27
N ASP A 307 8.78 -15.33 -13.86
CA ASP A 307 10.02 -15.08 -13.16
C ASP A 307 9.80 -14.94 -11.65
N ALA A 308 10.66 -15.55 -10.84
CA ALA A 308 10.55 -15.33 -9.40
C ALA A 308 10.88 -13.88 -9.05
N ILE A 309 11.88 -13.31 -9.71
CA ILE A 309 12.24 -11.88 -9.59
C ILE A 309 12.50 -11.35 -11.00
N ASP A 310 11.60 -10.49 -11.49
CA ASP A 310 11.77 -9.70 -12.71
C ASP A 310 12.15 -8.26 -12.36
N SER A 311 13.09 -7.67 -13.08
CA SER A 311 13.43 -6.26 -12.98
C SER A 311 13.69 -5.65 -14.36
N ASN A 312 12.88 -4.68 -14.73
CA ASN A 312 13.15 -3.86 -15.92
C ASN A 312 14.37 -2.93 -15.73
N GLY A 313 15.13 -3.10 -14.66
CA GLY A 313 16.34 -2.37 -14.32
C GLY A 313 17.34 -3.26 -13.61
N ASP A 314 17.83 -2.80 -12.47
CA ASP A 314 18.89 -3.48 -11.73
C ASP A 314 18.33 -4.41 -10.64
N ILE A 315 19.16 -5.38 -10.22
CA ILE A 315 18.96 -6.19 -9.02
C ILE A 315 20.15 -5.99 -8.09
N THR A 316 19.90 -5.67 -6.82
CA THR A 316 20.92 -5.52 -5.80
C THR A 316 20.60 -6.34 -4.56
N ILE A 317 21.44 -7.31 -4.25
CA ILE A 317 21.32 -8.14 -3.05
C ILE A 317 22.48 -7.79 -2.11
N ASN A 318 22.17 -7.03 -1.04
CA ASN A 318 23.12 -6.58 -0.03
C ASN A 318 23.17 -7.52 1.18
N GLY A 319 22.08 -8.25 1.45
CA GLY A 319 21.95 -9.13 2.60
C GLY A 319 20.67 -9.97 2.55
N GLY A 320 20.30 -10.53 3.71
CA GLY A 320 19.08 -11.34 3.86
C GLY A 320 19.19 -12.76 3.29
N THR A 321 18.07 -13.43 3.20
CA THR A 321 17.93 -14.76 2.60
C THR A 321 16.82 -14.74 1.56
N ILE A 322 17.13 -15.17 0.35
CA ILE A 322 16.18 -15.35 -0.74
C ILE A 322 16.08 -16.85 -1.03
N ASP A 323 14.88 -17.43 -0.92
CA ASP A 323 14.59 -18.82 -1.23
C ASP A 323 13.57 -18.89 -2.36
N ILE A 324 14.01 -19.34 -3.53
CA ILE A 324 13.23 -19.36 -4.77
C ILE A 324 12.92 -20.79 -5.19
N THR A 325 11.66 -21.05 -5.50
CA THR A 325 11.19 -22.22 -6.22
C THR A 325 10.54 -21.77 -7.53
N ALA A 326 11.28 -21.87 -8.64
CA ALA A 326 10.88 -21.37 -9.95
C ALA A 326 11.67 -22.07 -11.08
N SER A 327 11.12 -22.04 -12.29
CA SER A 327 11.83 -22.41 -13.51
C SER A 327 12.77 -21.29 -13.97
N LEU A 328 12.31 -20.04 -13.85
CA LEU A 328 13.07 -18.82 -14.16
C LEU A 328 13.26 -18.03 -12.86
N PRO A 329 14.41 -18.16 -12.18
CA PRO A 329 14.59 -17.53 -10.87
C PRO A 329 14.83 -16.02 -10.96
N PHE A 330 15.46 -15.54 -12.03
CA PHE A 330 15.76 -14.11 -12.23
C PHE A 330 15.68 -13.73 -13.70
N ASP A 331 14.98 -12.63 -13.98
CA ASP A 331 15.11 -11.86 -15.20
C ASP A 331 15.49 -10.41 -14.87
N TYR A 332 16.34 -9.76 -15.65
CA TYR A 332 16.72 -8.36 -15.45
C TYR A 332 17.33 -7.75 -16.70
N VAL A 333 17.10 -6.44 -16.88
CA VAL A 333 17.60 -5.68 -18.03
C VAL A 333 18.93 -4.99 -17.71
N GLY A 334 19.12 -4.55 -16.46
CA GLY A 334 20.30 -3.82 -16.00
C GLY A 334 21.42 -4.70 -15.47
N GLU A 335 21.99 -4.32 -14.34
CA GLU A 335 23.05 -5.06 -13.66
C GLU A 335 22.52 -5.83 -12.45
N ALA A 336 23.00 -7.05 -12.25
CA ALA A 336 22.70 -7.84 -11.06
C ALA A 336 23.94 -7.89 -10.15
N THR A 337 23.80 -7.37 -8.93
CA THR A 337 24.90 -7.26 -7.96
C THR A 337 24.61 -8.06 -6.70
N LEU A 338 25.50 -8.97 -6.32
CA LEU A 338 25.47 -9.70 -5.06
C LEU A 338 26.61 -9.21 -4.15
N ASN A 339 26.27 -8.38 -3.16
CA ASN A 339 27.21 -7.86 -2.17
C ASN A 339 27.25 -8.71 -0.90
N GLY A 340 26.18 -9.45 -0.63
CA GLY A 340 26.02 -10.30 0.56
C GLY A 340 24.72 -11.09 0.53
N GLY A 341 24.38 -11.71 1.68
CA GLY A 341 23.16 -12.51 1.79
C GLY A 341 23.31 -13.94 1.31
N LYS A 342 22.19 -14.65 1.26
CA LYS A 342 22.10 -16.05 0.86
C LYS A 342 21.01 -16.22 -0.18
N ILE A 343 21.32 -16.89 -1.28
CA ILE A 343 20.37 -17.23 -2.33
C ILE A 343 20.25 -18.75 -2.41
N ILE A 344 19.02 -19.25 -2.36
CA ILE A 344 18.67 -20.65 -2.52
C ILE A 344 17.74 -20.73 -3.74
N ILE A 345 18.06 -21.57 -4.72
CA ILE A 345 17.23 -21.80 -5.90
C ILE A 345 16.94 -23.30 -6.00
N ASN A 346 15.66 -23.65 -5.94
CA ASN A 346 15.19 -25.05 -6.02
C ASN A 346 15.95 -25.95 -5.03
N GLY A 347 16.12 -25.44 -3.77
CA GLY A 347 16.79 -26.13 -2.68
C GLY A 347 18.33 -26.15 -2.73
N ASN A 348 18.95 -25.49 -3.71
CA ASN A 348 20.40 -25.41 -3.84
C ASN A 348 20.90 -23.98 -3.57
N GLU A 349 21.86 -23.85 -2.67
CA GLU A 349 22.51 -22.56 -2.43
C GLU A 349 23.41 -22.19 -3.62
N VAL A 350 23.33 -20.95 -4.07
CA VAL A 350 24.14 -20.42 -5.17
C VAL A 350 25.02 -19.27 -4.68
N SER A 351 26.17 -19.06 -5.31
CA SER A 351 27.15 -18.04 -4.92
C SER A 351 27.13 -16.80 -5.81
N GLU A 352 26.28 -16.76 -6.81
CA GLU A 352 26.08 -15.64 -7.72
C GLU A 352 24.63 -15.59 -8.20
N ILE A 353 24.16 -14.43 -8.61
CA ILE A 353 22.86 -14.29 -9.27
C ILE A 353 22.98 -14.90 -10.66
N PRO A 354 22.15 -15.88 -11.04
CA PRO A 354 22.16 -16.43 -12.39
C PRO A 354 21.98 -15.34 -13.44
N ALA A 355 22.63 -15.51 -14.60
CA ALA A 355 22.38 -14.60 -15.71
C ALA A 355 20.91 -14.63 -16.15
N SER A 356 20.37 -13.48 -16.52
CA SER A 356 19.04 -13.39 -17.14
C SER A 356 18.97 -14.35 -18.33
N THR A 357 17.82 -14.98 -18.48
CA THR A 357 17.57 -16.00 -19.52
C THR A 357 16.87 -15.44 -20.76
N LYS A 358 16.53 -14.15 -20.77
CA LYS A 358 15.88 -13.46 -21.90
C LYS A 358 16.84 -12.59 -22.70
#